data_7da474642732d35409f298d4c0bac298
#
_entry.id   7da474642732d35409f298d4c0bac298
#
_cell.length_a   1.000
_cell.length_b   1.000
_cell.length_c   1.000
_cell.angle_alpha   90.00
_cell.angle_beta   90.00
_cell.angle_gamma   90.00
#
_symmetry.space_group_name_H-M   'P 1'
#
loop_
_entity.id
_entity.type
_entity.pdbx_description
1 polymer ?
#
loop_
_entity_poly.entity_id
_entity_poly.type
_entity_poly.pdbx_seq_one_letter_code
_entity_poly.pdbx_strand_id
1 'polypeptide(L)'
;MLTSLVGSEMCIRDSSNAITVSSVTSISMDPPSLLVCINKNSRIHNSLTVGSKFCINLLNKDQEDLSNICSDDDKYDQRFNDKNWNLDDVPFLANAQSNIFCSIENVTSFHTHSIIVGLVEDSKYKNEIKTLTYVDGEYS
;
A
#
# COMPACT_ATOMS: atom_id res chain seq x y z
N MET A 1 -14.37 6.80 -12.30
CA MET A 1 -13.81 6.66 -12.01
C MET A 1 -13.35 5.96 -11.14
N LEU A 2 -12.86 5.64 -10.70
CA LEU A 2 -12.50 5.04 -10.02
C LEU A 2 -12.43 4.96 -8.98
N THR A 3 -12.56 4.87 -8.70
CA THR A 3 -12.49 4.77 -7.76
C THR A 3 -12.91 3.98 -6.86
N SER A 4 -13.19 3.04 -7.08
CA SER A 4 -13.28 1.99 -6.25
C SER A 4 -12.03 1.62 -5.78
N LEU A 5 -11.59 2.29 -4.91
CA LEU A 5 -10.41 1.94 -4.47
C LEU A 5 -10.50 1.09 -3.37
N VAL A 6 -9.70 0.23 -3.42
CA VAL A 6 -9.46 -0.78 -2.47
C VAL A 6 -8.71 -0.20 -1.33
N GLY A 7 -9.04 -0.54 -0.12
CA GLY A 7 -8.20 -0.24 1.03
C GLY A 7 -6.86 -0.91 0.84
N SER A 8 -5.84 -0.12 0.52
CA SER A 8 -4.49 -0.62 0.26
C SER A 8 -3.51 0.01 1.24
N GLU A 9 -2.62 -0.81 1.76
CA GLU A 9 -1.53 -0.37 2.61
C GLU A 9 -0.22 -0.50 1.88
N MET A 10 0.61 0.52 1.93
CA MET A 10 1.96 0.49 1.39
C MET A 10 2.97 0.42 2.54
N CYS A 11 3.83 -0.58 2.52
CA CYS A 11 4.79 -0.84 3.58
C CYS A 11 6.21 -0.81 3.03
N ILE A 12 7.10 -0.17 3.76
CA ILE A 12 8.49 0.01 3.36
C ILE A 12 9.41 -0.74 4.33
N ARG A 13 10.37 -1.45 3.76
CA ARG A 13 11.29 -2.30 4.48
C ARG A 13 12.12 -1.57 5.54
N ASP A 14 12.78 -0.48 5.16
CA ASP A 14 13.86 0.09 5.98
C ASP A 14 13.38 0.86 7.20
N SER A 15 12.16 1.33 7.22
CA SER A 15 11.65 2.20 8.28
C SER A 15 10.34 1.72 8.90
N SER A 16 9.84 0.57 8.49
CA SER A 16 8.56 0.02 8.96
C SER A 16 7.44 1.07 8.93
N ASN A 17 7.30 1.74 7.79
CA ASN A 17 6.23 2.70 7.55
C ASN A 17 5.08 2.05 6.80
N ALA A 18 3.88 2.47 7.10
CA ALA A 18 2.68 2.06 6.41
C ALA A 18 1.75 3.25 6.22
N ILE A 19 1.05 3.27 5.10
CA ILE A 19 0.10 4.33 4.78
C ILE A 19 -1.05 3.73 3.98
N THR A 20 -2.26 4.25 4.20
CA THR A 20 -3.40 3.91 3.35
C THR A 20 -3.32 4.72 2.06
N VAL A 21 -3.40 4.04 0.94
CA VAL A 21 -3.38 4.66 -0.37
C VAL A 21 -4.64 4.32 -1.15
N SER A 22 -5.06 5.23 -2.00
CA SER A 22 -6.26 5.07 -2.82
C SER A 22 -5.97 5.11 -4.31
N SER A 23 -4.73 5.30 -4.72
CA SER A 23 -4.36 5.50 -6.11
C SER A 23 -3.34 4.47 -6.58
N VAL A 24 -3.73 3.21 -6.58
CA VAL A 24 -2.91 2.12 -7.09
C VAL A 24 -3.46 1.69 -8.45
N THR A 25 -2.60 1.65 -9.45
CA THR A 25 -2.99 1.28 -10.82
C THR A 25 -1.92 0.38 -11.43
N SER A 26 -2.34 -0.69 -12.10
CA SER A 26 -1.42 -1.50 -12.90
C SER A 26 -1.00 -0.74 -14.15
N ILE A 27 0.26 -0.92 -14.55
CA ILE A 27 0.82 -0.26 -15.73
C ILE A 27 1.02 -1.26 -16.86
N SER A 28 1.73 -2.34 -16.60
CA SER A 28 2.17 -3.28 -17.62
C SER A 28 2.17 -4.70 -17.06
N MET A 29 2.01 -5.67 -17.95
CA MET A 29 2.11 -7.09 -17.62
C MET A 29 3.49 -7.67 -17.93
N ASP A 30 4.28 -6.98 -18.74
CA ASP A 30 5.61 -7.44 -19.15
C ASP A 30 6.57 -6.25 -19.27
N PRO A 31 7.33 -5.97 -18.22
CA PRO A 31 7.30 -6.62 -16.90
C PRO A 31 6.07 -6.20 -16.08
N PRO A 32 5.61 -7.08 -15.16
CA PRO A 32 4.50 -6.71 -14.28
C PRO A 32 4.89 -5.51 -13.43
N SER A 33 4.08 -4.46 -13.51
CA SER A 33 4.37 -3.20 -12.85
C SER A 33 3.09 -2.46 -12.48
N LEU A 34 3.21 -1.62 -11.47
CA LEU A 34 2.13 -0.78 -10.99
C LEU A 34 2.65 0.61 -10.62
N LEU A 35 1.74 1.55 -10.47
CA LEU A 35 2.08 2.85 -9.92
C LEU A 35 1.21 3.17 -8.70
N VAL A 36 1.74 4.01 -7.85
CA VAL A 36 1.01 4.57 -6.71
C VAL A 36 1.44 6.03 -6.56
N CYS A 37 0.50 6.90 -6.23
CA CYS A 37 0.77 8.31 -5.98
C CYS A 37 0.80 8.58 -4.49
N ILE A 38 1.89 9.17 -4.01
CA ILE A 38 2.13 9.43 -2.60
C ILE A 38 2.30 10.93 -2.37
N ASN A 39 1.57 11.46 -1.41
CA ASN A 39 1.70 12.85 -1.00
C ASN A 39 3.08 13.11 -0.42
N LYS A 40 3.73 14.17 -0.88
CA LYS A 40 5.09 14.55 -0.42
C LYS A 40 5.15 14.90 1.06
N ASN A 41 4.03 15.27 1.66
CA ASN A 41 3.96 15.57 3.10
C ASN A 41 3.80 14.32 3.96
N SER A 42 3.58 13.15 3.38
CA SER A 42 3.49 11.93 4.16
C SER A 42 4.85 11.50 4.69
N ARG A 43 4.88 10.87 5.87
CA ARG A 43 6.13 10.43 6.49
C ARG A 43 6.85 9.37 5.68
N ILE A 44 6.10 8.54 4.98
CA ILE A 44 6.67 7.46 4.16
C ILE A 44 7.43 8.00 2.94
N HIS A 45 7.12 9.20 2.49
CA HIS A 45 7.66 9.76 1.24
C HIS A 45 9.19 9.79 1.23
N ASN A 46 9.81 10.12 2.36
CA ASN A 46 11.27 10.23 2.46
C ASN A 46 11.99 8.88 2.28
N SER A 47 11.28 7.78 2.45
CA SER A 47 11.83 6.42 2.31
C SER A 47 11.65 5.86 0.90
N LEU A 48 10.98 6.59 0.01
CA LEU A 48 10.63 6.12 -1.33
C LEU A 48 11.71 6.50 -2.34
N THR A 49 12.72 5.66 -2.45
CA THR A 49 13.84 5.85 -3.38
C THR A 49 13.97 4.67 -4.33
N VAL A 50 14.55 4.90 -5.51
CA VAL A 50 14.79 3.83 -6.49
C VAL A 50 15.58 2.68 -5.83
N GLY A 51 15.10 1.45 -6.02
CA GLY A 51 15.68 0.26 -5.43
C GLY A 51 15.06 -0.15 -4.09
N SER A 52 14.32 0.73 -3.42
CA SER A 52 13.62 0.38 -2.19
C SER A 52 12.51 -0.63 -2.44
N LYS A 53 12.25 -1.48 -1.47
CA LYS A 53 11.19 -2.50 -1.54
C LYS A 53 9.97 -2.05 -0.77
N PHE A 54 8.80 -2.37 -1.31
CA PHE A 54 7.55 -2.10 -0.62
C PHE A 54 6.52 -3.20 -0.92
N CYS A 55 5.48 -3.24 -0.11
CA CYS A 55 4.37 -4.15 -0.32
C CYS A 55 3.06 -3.36 -0.37
N ILE A 56 2.24 -3.65 -1.36
CA ILE A 56 0.85 -3.20 -1.42
C ILE A 56 -0.02 -4.31 -0.84
N ASN A 57 -0.75 -3.99 0.22
CA ASN A 57 -1.70 -4.90 0.84
C ASN A 57 -3.10 -4.50 0.45
N LEU A 58 -3.79 -5.34 -0.29
CA LEU A 58 -5.21 -5.17 -0.57
C LEU A 58 -5.96 -5.74 0.63
N LEU A 59 -6.64 -4.87 1.37
CA LEU A 59 -7.28 -5.28 2.62
C LEU A 59 -8.55 -6.07 2.37
N ASN A 60 -8.86 -7.01 3.27
CA ASN A 60 -10.16 -7.66 3.27
C ASN A 60 -11.18 -6.81 4.07
N LYS A 61 -12.46 -7.20 4.01
CA LYS A 61 -13.55 -6.44 4.63
C LYS A 61 -13.41 -6.28 6.14
N ASP A 62 -12.72 -7.19 6.79
CA ASP A 62 -12.55 -7.17 8.25
C ASP A 62 -11.42 -6.21 8.70
N GLN A 63 -10.74 -5.57 7.78
CA GLN A 63 -9.57 -4.73 8.04
C GLN A 63 -9.85 -3.22 7.90
N GLU A 64 -11.11 -2.81 7.97
CA GLU A 64 -11.47 -1.39 7.88
C GLU A 64 -10.80 -0.53 8.96
N ASP A 65 -10.75 -1.02 10.20
CA ASP A 65 -10.11 -0.30 11.30
C ASP A 65 -8.64 -0.04 11.03
N LEU A 66 -7.95 -1.01 10.45
CA LEU A 66 -6.54 -0.87 10.09
C LEU A 66 -6.33 0.18 9.01
N SER A 67 -7.20 0.23 8.01
CA SER A 67 -7.17 1.27 6.98
C SER A 67 -7.32 2.66 7.59
N ASN A 68 -8.24 2.81 8.53
CA ASN A 68 -8.44 4.07 9.23
C ASN A 68 -7.22 4.48 10.07
N ILE A 69 -6.59 3.53 10.76
CA ILE A 69 -5.38 3.79 11.55
C ILE A 69 -4.24 4.25 10.66
N CYS A 70 -4.04 3.60 9.52
CA CYS A 70 -2.95 3.96 8.61
C CYS A 70 -3.19 5.26 7.83
N SER A 71 -4.42 5.73 7.78
CA SER A 71 -4.74 7.02 7.15
C SER A 71 -4.73 8.21 8.11
N ASP A 72 -4.59 7.96 9.42
CA ASP A 72 -4.67 8.99 10.45
C ASP A 72 -3.28 9.24 11.05
N ASP A 73 -2.73 10.44 10.85
CA ASP A 73 -1.41 10.80 11.38
C ASP A 73 -1.36 10.79 12.91
N ASP A 74 -2.48 11.07 13.59
CA ASP A 74 -2.57 11.03 15.04
C ASP A 74 -2.42 9.61 15.59
N LYS A 75 -2.64 8.61 14.76
CA LYS A 75 -2.52 7.19 15.11
C LYS A 75 -1.29 6.53 14.50
N TYR A 76 -0.31 7.32 14.09
CA TYR A 76 0.89 6.81 13.42
C TYR A 76 1.59 5.71 14.23
N ASP A 77 1.74 5.91 15.54
CA ASP A 77 2.42 4.96 16.41
C ASP A 77 1.65 3.63 16.61
N GLN A 78 0.39 3.58 16.18
CA GLN A 78 -0.46 2.39 16.32
C GLN A 78 -0.48 1.50 15.06
N ARG A 79 0.16 1.94 13.97
CA ARG A 79 0.03 1.28 12.66
C ARG A 79 0.48 -0.16 12.65
N PHE A 80 1.49 -0.51 13.42
CA PHE A 80 2.04 -1.87 13.48
C PHE A 80 1.63 -2.66 14.73
N ASN A 81 0.60 -2.22 15.45
CA ASN A 81 0.11 -2.94 16.64
C ASN A 81 -0.73 -4.18 16.28
N ASP A 82 -1.23 -4.29 15.06
CA ASP A 82 -2.00 -5.45 14.64
C ASP A 82 -1.10 -6.70 14.58
N LYS A 83 -1.58 -7.81 15.15
CA LYS A 83 -0.83 -9.07 15.19
C LYS A 83 -0.60 -9.73 13.84
N ASN A 84 -1.34 -9.29 12.80
CA ASN A 84 -1.22 -9.85 11.46
C ASN A 84 -0.06 -9.27 10.65
N TRP A 85 0.64 -8.27 11.17
CA TRP A 85 1.83 -7.76 10.54
C TRP A 85 2.98 -8.76 10.60
N ASN A 86 3.58 -9.03 9.44
CA ASN A 86 4.87 -9.71 9.35
C ASN A 86 5.93 -8.65 9.07
N LEU A 87 6.89 -8.50 9.98
CA LEU A 87 7.90 -7.44 9.94
C LEU A 87 9.32 -7.96 9.65
N ASP A 88 9.47 -9.23 9.25
CA ASP A 88 10.78 -9.86 9.12
C ASP A 88 11.63 -9.28 7.97
N ASP A 89 10.99 -8.91 6.89
CA ASP A 89 11.63 -8.30 5.72
C ASP A 89 10.79 -7.08 5.31
N VAL A 90 10.26 -7.06 4.10
CA VAL A 90 9.28 -6.03 3.75
C VAL A 90 8.02 -6.28 4.56
N PRO A 91 7.56 -5.31 5.37
CA PRO A 91 6.34 -5.52 6.17
C PRO A 91 5.13 -5.84 5.30
N PHE A 92 4.38 -6.85 5.70
CA PHE A 92 3.12 -7.18 5.04
C PHE A 92 2.08 -7.72 6.03
N LEU A 93 0.82 -7.62 5.64
CA LEU A 93 -0.31 -8.08 6.45
C LEU A 93 -0.70 -9.50 6.05
N ALA A 94 -0.50 -10.47 6.96
CA ALA A 94 -0.76 -11.88 6.68
C ALA A 94 -2.22 -12.17 6.32
N ASN A 95 -3.17 -11.38 6.82
CA ASN A 95 -4.60 -11.58 6.57
C ASN A 95 -5.18 -10.69 5.47
N ALA A 96 -4.36 -9.99 4.73
CA ALA A 96 -4.84 -9.19 3.61
C ALA A 96 -5.44 -10.07 2.51
N GLN A 97 -6.31 -9.50 1.69
CA GLN A 97 -6.83 -10.17 0.51
C GLN A 97 -5.72 -10.54 -0.45
N SER A 98 -4.75 -9.64 -0.60
CA SER A 98 -3.59 -9.84 -1.46
C SER A 98 -2.41 -9.02 -0.95
N ASN A 99 -1.21 -9.52 -1.21
CA ASN A 99 0.05 -8.81 -0.95
C ASN A 99 0.82 -8.77 -2.25
N ILE A 100 1.21 -7.58 -2.70
CA ILE A 100 1.98 -7.38 -3.92
C ILE A 100 3.32 -6.78 -3.54
N PHE A 101 4.39 -7.54 -3.71
CA PHE A 101 5.75 -7.14 -3.35
C PHE A 101 6.44 -6.50 -4.54
N CYS A 102 6.93 -5.29 -4.37
CA CYS A 102 7.51 -4.48 -5.44
C CYS A 102 8.87 -3.92 -5.07
N SER A 103 9.66 -3.62 -6.10
CA SER A 103 10.81 -2.73 -5.98
C SER A 103 10.56 -1.44 -6.74
N ILE A 104 11.03 -0.31 -6.22
CA ILE A 104 10.82 0.99 -6.86
C ILE A 104 11.75 1.11 -8.05
N GLU A 105 11.17 1.28 -9.22
CA GLU A 105 11.88 1.48 -10.49
C GLU A 105 12.05 2.96 -10.81
N ASN A 106 11.06 3.77 -10.52
CA ASN A 106 11.06 5.20 -10.85
C ASN A 106 10.26 5.99 -9.83
N VAL A 107 10.74 7.19 -9.54
CA VAL A 107 10.06 8.17 -8.67
C VAL A 107 10.00 9.48 -9.45
N THR A 108 8.81 9.94 -9.78
CA THR A 108 8.58 11.17 -10.52
C THR A 108 7.81 12.17 -9.66
N SER A 109 8.39 13.33 -9.44
CA SER A 109 7.74 14.41 -8.70
C SER A 109 6.69 15.09 -9.58
N PHE A 110 5.49 15.27 -9.03
CA PHE A 110 4.43 16.01 -9.70
C PHE A 110 3.66 16.85 -8.67
N HIS A 111 4.01 18.12 -8.55
CA HIS A 111 3.38 19.06 -7.61
C HIS A 111 3.37 18.53 -6.17
N THR A 112 2.20 18.30 -5.59
CA THR A 112 2.06 17.87 -4.20
C THR A 112 2.34 16.38 -3.96
N HIS A 113 2.48 15.62 -5.03
CA HIS A 113 2.65 14.16 -4.98
C HIS A 113 3.90 13.69 -5.72
N SER A 114 4.30 12.48 -5.45
CA SER A 114 5.24 11.73 -6.28
C SER A 114 4.55 10.50 -6.85
N ILE A 115 4.85 10.20 -8.11
CA ILE A 115 4.39 9.00 -8.79
C ILE A 115 5.47 7.94 -8.62
N ILE A 116 5.12 6.87 -7.94
CA ILE A 116 6.03 5.76 -7.66
C ILE A 116 5.71 4.61 -8.60
N VAL A 117 6.67 4.22 -9.42
CA VAL A 117 6.52 3.05 -10.29
C VAL A 117 7.25 1.88 -9.65
N GLY A 118 6.53 0.79 -9.40
CA GLY A 118 7.05 -0.42 -8.82
C GLY A 118 7.03 -1.58 -9.79
N LEU A 119 8.14 -2.33 -9.84
CA LEU A 119 8.17 -3.63 -10.51
C LEU A 119 7.68 -4.68 -9.53
N VAL A 120 6.71 -5.48 -9.95
CA VAL A 120 6.17 -6.56 -9.13
C VAL A 120 7.15 -7.73 -9.15
N GLU A 121 7.63 -8.12 -7.97
CA GLU A 121 8.57 -9.22 -7.81
C GLU A 121 7.90 -10.51 -7.34
N ASP A 122 6.86 -10.39 -6.52
CA ASP A 122 6.13 -11.52 -5.97
C ASP A 122 4.75 -11.08 -5.52
N SER A 123 3.84 -12.03 -5.35
CA SER A 123 2.50 -11.75 -4.84
C SER A 123 1.94 -12.94 -4.08
N LYS A 124 1.08 -12.64 -3.11
CA LYS A 124 0.28 -13.62 -2.38
C LYS A 124 -1.18 -13.19 -2.43
N TYR A 125 -2.10 -14.12 -2.51
CA TYR A 125 -3.53 -13.79 -2.56
C TYR A 125 -4.36 -14.92 -1.97
N LYS A 126 -5.58 -14.57 -1.57
CA LYS A 126 -6.59 -15.53 -1.11
C LYS A 126 -7.59 -15.78 -2.23
N ASN A 127 -8.02 -17.04 -2.37
CA ASN A 127 -8.95 -17.44 -3.42
C ASN A 127 -10.36 -16.88 -3.21
N GLU A 128 -10.78 -16.72 -1.95
CA GLU A 128 -12.07 -16.13 -1.63
C GLU A 128 -11.96 -14.61 -1.65
N ILE A 129 -12.76 -13.96 -2.49
CA ILE A 129 -12.68 -12.50 -2.67
C ILE A 129 -13.55 -11.80 -1.64
N LYS A 130 -12.90 -11.15 -0.67
CA LYS A 130 -13.54 -10.33 0.36
C LYS A 130 -12.80 -9.00 0.50
N THR A 131 -12.62 -8.33 -0.60
CA THR A 131 -11.82 -7.09 -0.65
C THR A 131 -12.57 -5.93 -0.01
N LEU A 132 -11.87 -5.17 0.84
CA LEU A 132 -12.37 -3.92 1.38
C LEU A 132 -12.38 -2.87 0.27
N THR A 133 -13.53 -2.27 0.02
CA THR A 133 -13.66 -1.21 -0.98
C THR A 133 -14.04 0.11 -0.34
N TYR A 134 -13.61 1.19 -0.97
CA TYR A 134 -13.90 2.55 -0.55
C TYR A 134 -14.52 3.30 -1.73
N VAL A 135 -15.81 3.63 -1.58
CA VAL A 135 -16.58 4.27 -2.64
C VAL A 135 -17.39 5.40 -2.05
N ASP A 136 -17.35 6.56 -2.66
CA ASP A 136 -18.11 7.75 -2.23
C ASP A 136 -17.89 8.11 -0.76
N GLY A 137 -16.66 7.95 -0.26
CA GLY A 137 -16.33 8.26 1.13
C GLY A 137 -16.69 7.19 2.14
N GLU A 138 -17.13 6.01 1.71
CA GLU A 138 -17.55 4.93 2.59
C GLU A 138 -16.87 3.61 2.23
N TYR A 139 -16.51 2.83 3.27
CA TYR A 139 -16.06 1.46 3.12
C TYR A 139 -17.24 0.50 2.95
N SER A 140 -16.95 -0.56 2.23
CA SER A 140 -17.93 -1.66 2.10
C SER A 140 -17.25 -3.02 1.96
#